data_a7fcf1d414f224829ba7dc2a2fe29176
#
_entry.id   a7fcf1d414f224829ba7dc2a2fe29176
#
_cell.length_a   1.000
_cell.length_b   1.000
_cell.length_c   1.000
_cell.angle_alpha   90.00
_cell.angle_beta   90.00
_cell.angle_gamma   90.00
#
_symmetry.space_group_name_H-M   'P 1'
#
loop_
_entity.id
_entity.type
_entity.pdbx_description
1 polymer ?
#
loop_
_entity_poly.entity_id
_entity_poly.type
_entity_poly.pdbx_seq_one_letter_code
_entity_poly.pdbx_strand_id
1 'polypeptide(L)'
;VIAAIVVSLPLMYRTARGAFEQLDPNIVGAARTLGVSEWRIFWHVLVPNARSGILAGLVLSFTRALGEFGATIMFAGNIPGVTQTMSTAVYAAVQANDYGLAFDWAIVIVVFSLVFVTLMNNLIARTGAPRRREV
;
A
#
# COMPACT_ATOMS: atom_id res chain seq x y z
N VAL A 1 -9.30 -11.88 -0.58
CA VAL A 1 -8.77 -10.85 0.33
C VAL A 1 -7.58 -11.37 1.13
N ILE A 2 -7.70 -12.51 1.86
CA ILE A 2 -6.62 -13.04 2.71
C ILE A 2 -5.34 -13.28 1.90
N ALA A 3 -5.42 -13.95 0.75
CA ALA A 3 -4.27 -14.19 -0.12
C ALA A 3 -3.56 -12.87 -0.54
N ALA A 4 -4.33 -11.85 -0.93
CA ALA A 4 -3.79 -10.56 -1.30
C ALA A 4 -3.07 -9.87 -0.13
N ILE A 5 -3.60 -9.97 1.09
CA ILE A 5 -2.95 -9.44 2.29
C ILE A 5 -1.63 -10.17 2.54
N VAL A 6 -1.62 -11.49 2.54
CA VAL A 6 -0.41 -12.29 2.81
C VAL A 6 0.69 -11.98 1.79
N VAL A 7 0.35 -11.88 0.51
CA VAL A 7 1.32 -11.59 -0.57
C VAL A 7 1.85 -10.16 -0.51
N SER A 8 1.03 -9.19 -0.12
CA SER A 8 1.44 -7.78 -0.03
C SER A 8 2.13 -7.40 1.29
N LEU A 9 1.93 -8.18 2.36
CA LEU A 9 2.46 -7.91 3.70
C LEU A 9 4.00 -7.77 3.76
N PRO A 10 4.80 -8.64 3.11
CA PRO A 10 6.26 -8.48 3.10
C PRO A 10 6.71 -7.16 2.48
N LEU A 11 6.01 -6.70 1.44
CA LEU A 11 6.31 -5.44 0.77
C LEU A 11 6.01 -4.26 1.70
N MET A 12 4.86 -4.27 2.36
CA MET A 12 4.49 -3.25 3.35
C MET A 12 5.50 -3.21 4.50
N TYR A 13 5.86 -4.39 5.04
CA TYR A 13 6.84 -4.48 6.12
C TYR A 13 8.20 -3.88 5.74
N ARG A 14 8.74 -4.27 4.58
CA ARG A 14 10.05 -3.78 4.11
C ARG A 14 10.04 -2.27 3.89
N THR A 15 8.97 -1.73 3.31
CA THR A 15 8.86 -0.30 3.04
C THR A 15 8.68 0.50 4.32
N ALA A 16 7.83 0.05 5.24
CA ALA A 16 7.64 0.68 6.53
C ALA A 16 8.93 0.66 7.36
N ARG A 17 9.61 -0.50 7.42
CA ARG A 17 10.89 -0.65 8.11
C ARG A 17 11.93 0.34 7.55
N GLY A 18 12.10 0.41 6.23
CA GLY A 18 13.01 1.37 5.60
C GLY A 18 12.66 2.83 5.91
N ALA A 19 11.37 3.15 6.07
CA ALA A 19 10.95 4.49 6.48
C ALA A 19 11.36 4.83 7.92
N PHE A 20 11.34 3.86 8.83
CA PHE A 20 11.83 4.06 10.20
C PHE A 20 13.36 4.10 10.27
N GLU A 21 14.07 3.28 9.49
CA GLU A 21 15.53 3.25 9.44
C GLU A 21 16.15 4.53 8.88
N GLN A 22 15.42 5.31 8.10
CA GLN A 22 15.86 6.60 7.56
C GLN A 22 15.72 7.77 8.56
N LEU A 23 15.10 7.56 9.71
CA LEU A 23 14.97 8.60 10.73
C LEU A 23 16.31 8.82 11.45
N ASP A 24 16.63 10.08 11.73
CA ASP A 24 17.83 10.44 12.50
C ASP A 24 17.75 9.84 13.91
N PRO A 25 18.72 8.98 14.31
CA PRO A 25 18.76 8.39 15.64
C PRO A 25 18.85 9.44 16.77
N ASN A 26 19.39 10.61 16.47
CA ASN A 26 19.53 11.69 17.44
C ASN A 26 18.19 12.24 17.92
N ILE A 27 17.14 12.19 17.08
CA ILE A 27 15.79 12.59 17.46
C ILE A 27 15.26 11.70 18.61
N VAL A 28 15.49 10.40 18.50
CA VAL A 28 15.10 9.42 19.51
C VAL A 28 15.93 9.60 20.78
N GLY A 29 17.25 9.79 20.62
CA GLY A 29 18.17 10.08 21.73
C GLY A 29 17.75 11.32 22.52
N ALA A 30 17.46 12.41 21.84
CA ALA A 30 17.00 13.66 22.47
C ALA A 30 15.68 13.48 23.24
N ALA A 31 14.73 12.73 22.68
CA ALA A 31 13.47 12.45 23.36
C ALA A 31 13.68 11.60 24.64
N ARG A 32 14.61 10.65 24.62
CA ARG A 32 14.99 9.84 25.78
C ARG A 32 15.63 10.67 26.89
N THR A 33 16.51 11.61 26.56
CA THR A 33 17.13 12.48 27.54
C THR A 33 16.11 13.39 28.26
N LEU A 34 14.97 13.68 27.59
CA LEU A 34 13.85 14.40 28.19
C LEU A 34 12.91 13.51 29.03
N GLY A 35 13.25 12.23 29.21
CA GLY A 35 12.47 11.31 30.05
C GLY A 35 11.16 10.86 29.40
N VAL A 36 11.02 10.99 28.05
CA VAL A 36 9.80 10.56 27.34
C VAL A 36 9.79 9.04 27.24
N SER A 37 8.66 8.39 27.57
CA SER A 37 8.53 6.95 27.47
C SER A 37 8.60 6.46 26.03
N GLU A 38 9.17 5.24 25.80
CA GLU A 38 9.34 4.63 24.47
C GLU A 38 8.02 4.55 23.67
N TRP A 39 6.91 4.26 24.34
CA TRP A 39 5.58 4.23 23.70
C TRP A 39 5.17 5.61 23.17
N ARG A 40 5.46 6.68 23.91
CA ARG A 40 5.18 8.04 23.48
C ARG A 40 6.13 8.48 22.37
N ILE A 41 7.42 8.09 22.43
CA ILE A 41 8.39 8.31 21.34
C ILE A 41 7.89 7.64 20.06
N PHE A 42 7.44 6.39 20.12
CA PHE A 42 6.92 5.68 18.96
C PHE A 42 5.76 6.43 18.29
N TRP A 43 4.71 6.75 19.04
CA TRP A 43 3.50 7.33 18.46
C TRP A 43 3.59 8.81 18.12
N HIS A 44 4.38 9.60 18.86
CA HIS A 44 4.45 11.06 18.69
C HIS A 44 5.70 11.54 17.96
N VAL A 45 6.74 10.69 17.84
CA VAL A 45 7.98 11.05 17.16
C VAL A 45 8.21 10.17 15.94
N LEU A 46 8.31 8.85 16.11
CA LEU A 46 8.68 7.95 15.02
C LEU A 46 7.59 7.86 13.95
N VAL A 47 6.37 7.51 14.31
CA VAL A 47 5.26 7.33 13.36
C VAL A 47 4.97 8.61 12.56
N PRO A 48 4.86 9.81 13.16
CA PRO A 48 4.62 11.03 12.39
C PRO A 48 5.76 11.39 11.43
N ASN A 49 7.01 11.12 11.80
CA ASN A 49 8.16 11.38 10.94
C ASN A 49 8.31 10.33 9.82
N ALA A 50 7.92 9.07 10.06
CA ALA A 50 7.93 8.00 9.06
C ALA A 50 6.66 7.98 8.16
N ARG A 51 5.66 8.81 8.41
CA ARG A 51 4.33 8.74 7.77
C ARG A 51 4.36 8.73 6.26
N SER A 52 5.24 9.52 5.63
CA SER A 52 5.35 9.57 4.17
C SER A 52 5.81 8.23 3.59
N GLY A 53 6.79 7.59 4.22
CA GLY A 53 7.26 6.27 3.81
C GLY A 53 6.26 5.16 4.12
N ILE A 54 5.54 5.25 5.25
CA ILE A 54 4.45 4.32 5.58
C ILE A 54 3.33 4.40 4.54
N LEU A 55 2.92 5.62 4.17
CA LEU A 55 1.90 5.83 3.13
C LEU A 55 2.37 5.34 1.77
N ALA A 56 3.63 5.58 1.40
CA ALA A 56 4.20 5.03 0.17
C ALA A 56 4.18 3.50 0.16
N GLY A 57 4.53 2.86 1.29
CA GLY A 57 4.43 1.42 1.47
C GLY A 57 3.00 0.89 1.33
N LEU A 58 2.02 1.62 1.85
CA LEU A 58 0.61 1.27 1.74
C LEU A 58 0.14 1.33 0.28
N VAL A 59 0.52 2.37 -0.46
CA VAL A 59 0.20 2.50 -1.91
C VAL A 59 0.80 1.34 -2.70
N LEU A 60 2.08 1.04 -2.48
CA LEU A 60 2.76 -0.06 -3.16
C LEU A 60 2.11 -1.42 -2.86
N SER A 61 1.83 -1.68 -1.59
CA SER A 61 1.21 -2.93 -1.14
C SER A 61 -0.21 -3.08 -1.68
N PHE A 62 -0.98 -2.01 -1.70
CA PHE A 62 -2.33 -2.01 -2.26
C PHE A 62 -2.32 -2.27 -3.77
N THR A 63 -1.44 -1.59 -4.52
CA THR A 63 -1.30 -1.81 -5.97
C THR A 63 -0.87 -3.26 -6.27
N ARG A 64 0.03 -3.81 -5.46
CA ARG A 64 0.44 -5.23 -5.56
C ARG A 64 -0.72 -6.17 -5.26
N ALA A 65 -1.54 -5.85 -4.26
CA ALA A 65 -2.71 -6.64 -3.87
C ALA A 65 -3.82 -6.61 -4.93
N LEU A 66 -4.02 -5.49 -5.64
CA LEU A 66 -4.98 -5.39 -6.74
C LEU A 66 -4.67 -6.34 -7.90
N GLY A 67 -3.38 -6.55 -8.20
CA GLY A 67 -2.94 -7.47 -9.23
C GLY A 67 -2.87 -8.93 -8.78
N GLU A 68 -3.29 -9.26 -7.53
CA GLU A 68 -3.19 -10.61 -7.04
C GLU A 68 -4.25 -11.52 -7.71
N PHE A 69 -3.75 -12.47 -8.47
CA PHE A 69 -4.54 -13.43 -9.22
C PHE A 69 -4.24 -14.87 -8.79
N GLY A 70 -2.95 -15.26 -8.80
CA GLY A 70 -2.54 -16.65 -8.68
C GLY A 70 -2.96 -17.29 -7.37
N ALA A 71 -2.58 -16.71 -6.23
CA ALA A 71 -2.96 -17.25 -4.94
C ALA A 71 -4.49 -17.18 -4.72
N THR A 72 -5.15 -16.15 -5.22
CA THR A 72 -6.60 -16.01 -5.07
C THR A 72 -7.34 -17.14 -5.80
N ILE A 73 -6.98 -17.43 -7.06
CA ILE A 73 -7.66 -18.48 -7.83
C ILE A 73 -7.36 -19.88 -7.29
N MET A 74 -6.14 -20.10 -6.77
CA MET A 74 -5.75 -21.40 -6.22
C MET A 74 -6.42 -21.72 -4.88
N PHE A 75 -6.59 -20.72 -4.01
CA PHE A 75 -7.14 -20.94 -2.67
C PHE A 75 -8.64 -20.66 -2.56
N ALA A 76 -9.14 -19.68 -3.29
CA ALA A 76 -10.53 -19.23 -3.17
C ALA A 76 -11.38 -19.58 -4.39
N GLY A 77 -10.76 -20.00 -5.50
CA GLY A 77 -11.44 -20.22 -6.76
C GLY A 77 -11.92 -18.91 -7.40
N ASN A 78 -12.88 -19.05 -8.32
CA ASN A 78 -13.45 -17.90 -9.03
C ASN A 78 -14.98 -18.03 -9.10
N ILE A 79 -15.65 -17.78 -7.98
CA ILE A 79 -17.11 -17.85 -7.86
C ILE A 79 -17.66 -16.42 -7.98
N PRO A 80 -18.43 -16.11 -9.07
CA PRO A 80 -19.03 -14.79 -9.24
C PRO A 80 -19.85 -14.36 -8.02
N GLY A 81 -19.65 -13.12 -7.58
CA GLY A 81 -20.35 -12.55 -6.41
C GLY A 81 -19.86 -13.04 -5.04
N VAL A 82 -18.96 -14.04 -4.97
CA VAL A 82 -18.45 -14.59 -3.69
C VAL A 82 -16.93 -14.45 -3.57
N THR A 83 -16.16 -15.03 -4.48
CA THR A 83 -14.69 -15.05 -4.41
C THR A 83 -14.02 -14.34 -5.58
N GLN A 84 -14.79 -13.99 -6.60
CA GLN A 84 -14.29 -13.32 -7.79
C GLN A 84 -13.69 -11.95 -7.44
N THR A 85 -12.48 -11.69 -7.93
CA THR A 85 -11.80 -10.39 -7.90
C THR A 85 -11.78 -9.80 -9.30
N MET A 86 -11.42 -8.52 -9.43
CA MET A 86 -11.29 -7.89 -10.76
C MET A 86 -10.30 -8.67 -11.65
N SER A 87 -9.16 -9.10 -11.10
CA SER A 87 -8.14 -9.86 -11.85
C SER A 87 -8.66 -11.24 -12.28
N THR A 88 -9.41 -11.94 -11.43
CA THR A 88 -10.03 -13.22 -11.80
C THR A 88 -11.23 -13.07 -12.73
N ALA A 89 -11.90 -11.90 -12.73
CA ALA A 89 -12.95 -11.59 -13.69
C ALA A 89 -12.41 -11.43 -15.12
N VAL A 90 -11.27 -10.74 -15.29
CA VAL A 90 -10.57 -10.68 -16.59
C VAL A 90 -10.24 -12.10 -17.09
N TYR A 91 -9.67 -12.92 -16.24
CA TYR A 91 -9.33 -14.29 -16.58
C TYR A 91 -10.55 -15.11 -16.99
N ALA A 92 -11.64 -15.02 -16.22
CA ALA A 92 -12.88 -15.75 -16.54
C ALA A 92 -13.49 -15.33 -17.90
N ALA A 93 -13.48 -14.03 -18.20
CA ALA A 93 -13.95 -13.50 -19.49
C ALA A 93 -13.09 -14.00 -20.65
N VAL A 94 -11.75 -14.03 -20.50
CA VAL A 94 -10.85 -14.61 -21.51
C VAL A 94 -11.13 -16.10 -21.72
N GLN A 95 -11.33 -16.86 -20.66
CA GLN A 95 -11.65 -18.31 -20.75
C GLN A 95 -13.01 -18.57 -21.44
N ALA A 96 -13.94 -17.64 -21.30
CA ALA A 96 -15.24 -17.68 -21.99
C ALA A 96 -15.16 -17.18 -23.47
N ASN A 97 -13.98 -16.83 -23.99
CA ASN A 97 -13.76 -16.14 -25.26
C ASN A 97 -14.51 -14.81 -25.41
N ASP A 98 -14.91 -14.20 -24.30
CA ASP A 98 -15.52 -12.87 -24.26
C ASP A 98 -14.43 -11.81 -24.05
N TYR A 99 -13.74 -11.49 -25.13
CA TYR A 99 -12.66 -10.50 -25.10
C TYR A 99 -13.17 -9.07 -24.86
N GLY A 100 -14.45 -8.78 -25.21
CA GLY A 100 -15.07 -7.49 -24.92
C GLY A 100 -15.16 -7.26 -23.42
N LEU A 101 -15.76 -8.18 -22.70
CA LEU A 101 -15.88 -8.13 -21.24
C LEU A 101 -14.50 -8.17 -20.55
N ALA A 102 -13.55 -8.94 -21.09
CA ALA A 102 -12.18 -8.96 -20.56
C ALA A 102 -11.51 -7.60 -20.65
N PHE A 103 -11.68 -6.90 -21.79
CA PHE A 103 -11.15 -5.56 -22.00
C PHE A 103 -11.79 -4.52 -21.09
N ASP A 104 -13.11 -4.59 -20.91
CA ASP A 104 -13.83 -3.70 -19.99
C ASP A 104 -13.31 -3.82 -18.56
N TRP A 105 -13.14 -5.04 -18.05
CA TRP A 105 -12.56 -5.27 -16.73
C TRP A 105 -11.11 -4.80 -16.63
N ALA A 106 -10.30 -4.97 -17.67
CA ALA A 106 -8.92 -4.49 -17.71
C ALA A 106 -8.87 -2.97 -17.63
N ILE A 107 -9.73 -2.25 -18.37
CA ILE A 107 -9.84 -0.79 -18.30
C ILE A 107 -10.23 -0.35 -16.87
N VAL A 108 -11.22 -1.00 -16.27
CA VAL A 108 -11.65 -0.68 -14.90
C VAL A 108 -10.49 -0.78 -13.92
N ILE A 109 -9.68 -1.86 -14.00
CA ILE A 109 -8.50 -2.04 -13.13
C ILE A 109 -7.48 -0.92 -13.35
N VAL A 110 -7.17 -0.59 -14.61
CA VAL A 110 -6.19 0.45 -14.96
C VAL A 110 -6.65 1.81 -14.46
N VAL A 111 -7.89 2.21 -14.77
CA VAL A 111 -8.44 3.50 -14.34
C VAL A 111 -8.48 3.60 -12.82
N PHE A 112 -8.98 2.56 -12.14
CA PHE A 112 -9.04 2.53 -10.69
C PHE A 112 -7.65 2.65 -10.05
N SER A 113 -6.66 1.91 -10.58
CA SER A 113 -5.28 1.97 -10.10
C SER A 113 -4.65 3.34 -10.30
N LEU A 114 -4.83 3.96 -11.47
CA LEU A 114 -4.32 5.30 -11.76
C LEU A 114 -4.94 6.36 -10.85
N VAL A 115 -6.26 6.33 -10.67
CA VAL A 115 -6.96 7.25 -9.78
C VAL A 115 -6.47 7.08 -8.34
N PHE A 116 -6.40 5.84 -7.86
CA PHE A 116 -5.93 5.55 -6.50
C PHE A 116 -4.49 6.03 -6.26
N VAL A 117 -3.56 5.67 -7.15
CA VAL A 117 -2.14 6.06 -7.02
C VAL A 117 -1.99 7.58 -7.08
N THR A 118 -2.71 8.26 -7.99
CA THR A 118 -2.65 9.71 -8.12
C THR A 118 -3.18 10.41 -6.87
N LEU A 119 -4.32 9.96 -6.34
CA LEU A 119 -4.89 10.50 -5.10
C LEU A 119 -3.93 10.32 -3.92
N MET A 120 -3.38 9.12 -3.78
CA MET A 120 -2.44 8.81 -2.68
C MET A 120 -1.14 9.60 -2.80
N ASN A 121 -0.57 9.74 -4.01
CA ASN A 121 0.63 10.55 -4.22
C ASN A 121 0.39 12.02 -3.89
N ASN A 122 -0.78 12.57 -4.24
CA ASN A 122 -1.15 13.93 -3.86
C ASN A 122 -1.28 14.10 -2.35
N LEU A 123 -1.83 13.10 -1.65
CA LEU A 123 -1.91 13.11 -0.19
C LEU A 123 -0.52 13.02 0.45
N ILE A 124 0.36 12.16 -0.05
CA ILE A 124 1.75 12.02 0.42
C ILE A 124 2.52 13.32 0.20
N ALA A 125 2.40 13.95 -0.97
CA ALA A 125 3.05 15.23 -1.27
C ALA A 125 2.64 16.33 -0.31
N ARG A 126 1.36 16.42 0.03
CA ARG A 126 0.83 17.38 1.01
C ARG A 126 1.32 17.09 2.44
N THR A 127 1.60 15.84 2.75
CA THR A 127 1.97 15.38 4.10
C THR A 127 3.47 15.38 4.31
N GLY A 128 4.27 15.22 3.24
CA GLY A 128 5.72 15.04 3.28
C GLY A 128 6.54 16.29 2.97
N ALA A 129 5.93 17.45 2.76
CA ALA A 129 6.69 18.68 2.58
C ALA A 129 7.40 19.05 3.91
N PRO A 130 8.72 18.85 4.06
CA PRO A 130 9.45 19.47 5.15
C PRO A 130 9.32 20.98 4.93
N ARG A 131 8.84 21.71 5.93
CA ARG A 131 9.07 23.15 5.98
C ARG A 131 10.59 23.35 5.94
N ARG A 132 11.16 23.61 4.77
CA ARG A 132 12.47 24.26 4.68
C ARG A 132 12.31 25.57 5.44
N ARG A 133 12.75 25.59 6.68
CA ARG A 133 13.12 26.85 7.31
C ARG A 133 14.40 27.25 6.61
N GLU A 134 14.29 28.19 5.69
CA GLU A 134 15.42 29.00 5.27
C GLU A 134 15.88 29.75 6.52
N VAL A 135 17.11 29.46 6.94
CA VAL A 135 17.88 30.25 7.89
C VAL A 135 18.86 31.07 7.09
#